data_4806a82f87160b0acfb865b338b6e4ad
#
_entry.id   4806a82f87160b0acfb865b338b6e4ad
#
_cell.length_a   1.000
_cell.length_b   1.000
_cell.length_c   1.000
_cell.angle_alpha   90.00
_cell.angle_beta   90.00
_cell.angle_gamma   90.00
#
_symmetry.space_group_name_H-M   'P 1'
#
loop_
_entity.id
_entity.type
_entity.pdbx_description
1 polymer ?
#
loop_
_entity_poly.entity_id
_entity_poly.type
_entity_poly.pdbx_seq_one_letter_code
_entity_poly.pdbx_strand_id
1 'polypeptide(L)'
;MILDSLKNASASFSLNPRFKKAFDYIKNNDLAKMEPGKIVLDGDNLFISLVEIDGKKPEVAKMEAHKKYIDIQIVLVGQEMMGWSAIENCKREIAPYNAENDIIFYTDKPTSYITVNPGEFAIFFTEDGHAPAISNGRIKKAIVKVLI
;
A
#
# COMPACT_ATOMS: atom_id res chain seq x y z
N MET A 1 -9.07 -4.67 4.76
CA MET A 1 -8.69 -4.03 3.47
C MET A 1 -9.86 -3.24 2.88
N ILE A 2 -9.60 -2.11 2.23
CA ILE A 2 -10.57 -1.30 1.48
C ILE A 2 -10.02 -1.11 0.07
N LEU A 3 -10.87 -1.21 -0.95
CA LEU A 3 -10.58 -0.82 -2.34
C LEU A 3 -11.65 0.15 -2.79
N ASP A 4 -11.28 1.36 -3.23
CA ASP A 4 -12.25 2.36 -3.67
C ASP A 4 -11.61 3.38 -4.65
N SER A 5 -12.42 4.22 -5.24
CA SER A 5 -12.03 5.37 -6.05
C SER A 5 -11.56 6.52 -5.15
N LEU A 6 -10.53 7.26 -5.56
CA LEU A 6 -10.09 8.49 -4.89
C LEU A 6 -11.19 9.54 -4.75
N LYS A 7 -12.23 9.48 -5.59
CA LYS A 7 -13.42 10.34 -5.47
C LYS A 7 -14.21 10.08 -4.20
N ASN A 8 -14.15 8.86 -3.67
CA ASN A 8 -14.88 8.40 -2.48
C ASN A 8 -14.00 8.40 -1.22
N ALA A 9 -12.76 8.88 -1.28
CA ALA A 9 -11.79 8.81 -0.19
C ALA A 9 -12.32 9.36 1.16
N SER A 10 -13.24 10.34 1.12
CA SER A 10 -13.85 10.92 2.32
C SER A 10 -14.63 9.90 3.16
N ALA A 11 -15.12 8.81 2.57
CA ALA A 11 -15.79 7.74 3.30
C ALA A 11 -14.85 7.02 4.30
N SER A 12 -13.53 7.08 4.06
CA SER A 12 -12.53 6.45 4.91
C SER A 12 -11.93 7.38 5.97
N PHE A 13 -12.25 8.68 5.99
CA PHE A 13 -11.60 9.66 6.88
C PHE A 13 -11.83 9.39 8.37
N SER A 14 -12.93 8.77 8.74
CA SER A 14 -13.25 8.44 10.14
C SER A 14 -12.43 7.25 10.69
N LEU A 15 -11.78 6.49 9.82
CA LEU A 15 -11.03 5.29 10.22
C LEU A 15 -9.69 5.59 10.88
N ASN A 16 -9.07 6.72 10.54
CA ASN A 16 -7.84 7.20 11.18
C ASN A 16 -7.76 8.73 11.06
N PRO A 17 -7.39 9.46 12.13
CA PRO A 17 -7.36 10.94 12.12
C PRO A 17 -6.38 11.53 11.09
N ARG A 18 -5.39 10.75 10.63
CA ARG A 18 -4.39 11.19 9.64
C ARG A 18 -4.83 10.98 8.20
N PHE A 19 -5.88 10.18 7.95
CA PHE A 19 -6.34 9.86 6.58
C PHE A 19 -6.72 11.11 5.80
N LYS A 20 -7.49 12.02 6.43
CA LYS A 20 -7.88 13.27 5.77
C LYS A 20 -6.66 14.05 5.26
N LYS A 21 -5.62 14.20 6.08
CA LYS A 21 -4.38 14.91 5.72
C LYS A 21 -3.66 14.24 4.55
N ALA A 22 -3.59 12.91 4.55
CA ALA A 22 -3.01 12.13 3.47
C ALA A 22 -3.74 12.33 2.14
N PHE A 23 -5.06 12.15 2.14
CA PHE A 23 -5.87 12.28 0.94
C PHE A 23 -5.98 13.72 0.42
N ASP A 24 -6.00 14.72 1.32
CA ASP A 24 -5.93 16.13 0.93
C ASP A 24 -4.62 16.43 0.20
N TYR A 25 -3.49 15.89 0.66
CA TYR A 25 -2.21 16.06 -0.01
C TYR A 25 -2.23 15.43 -1.41
N ILE A 26 -2.71 14.18 -1.52
CA ILE A 26 -2.83 13.46 -2.80
C ILE A 26 -3.71 14.22 -3.80
N LYS A 27 -4.83 14.77 -3.33
CA LYS A 27 -5.76 15.53 -4.16
C LYS A 27 -5.16 16.83 -4.70
N ASN A 28 -4.32 17.51 -3.90
CA ASN A 28 -3.79 18.83 -4.21
C ASN A 28 -2.43 18.81 -4.93
N ASN A 29 -1.85 17.62 -5.16
CA ASN A 29 -0.55 17.47 -5.78
C ASN A 29 -0.59 16.42 -6.89
N ASP A 30 0.02 16.72 -8.03
CA ASP A 30 0.16 15.78 -9.15
C ASP A 30 1.35 14.83 -8.90
N LEU A 31 1.12 13.83 -8.06
CA LEU A 31 2.16 12.85 -7.69
C LEU A 31 2.69 12.06 -8.89
N ALA A 32 1.91 11.95 -9.97
CA ALA A 32 2.36 11.26 -11.18
C ALA A 32 3.53 11.97 -11.86
N LYS A 33 3.65 13.30 -11.69
CA LYS A 33 4.74 14.12 -12.24
C LYS A 33 5.92 14.32 -11.29
N MET A 34 5.78 13.92 -10.02
CA MET A 34 6.87 14.06 -9.04
C MET A 34 7.91 12.94 -9.22
N GLU A 35 9.16 13.25 -8.87
CA GLU A 35 10.23 12.25 -8.83
C GLU A 35 10.01 11.25 -7.67
N PRO A 36 10.41 9.97 -7.83
CA PRO A 36 10.41 9.01 -6.74
C PRO A 36 11.18 9.52 -5.52
N GLY A 37 10.67 9.22 -4.33
CA GLY A 37 11.27 9.66 -3.08
C GLY A 37 10.31 9.63 -1.90
N LYS A 38 10.80 10.04 -0.71
CA LYS A 38 9.99 10.15 0.51
C LYS A 38 9.45 11.58 0.66
N ILE A 39 8.15 11.70 0.87
CA ILE A 39 7.45 12.95 1.15
C ILE A 39 6.94 12.86 2.58
N VAL A 40 7.45 13.72 3.46
CA VAL A 40 7.06 13.75 4.88
C VAL A 40 5.90 14.72 5.07
N LEU A 41 4.79 14.22 5.61
CA LEU A 41 3.59 15.02 5.92
C LEU A 41 3.49 15.34 7.42
N ASP A 42 3.90 14.40 8.29
CA ASP A 42 3.90 14.54 9.74
C ASP A 42 4.97 13.64 10.38
N GLY A 43 6.23 13.98 10.17
CA GLY A 43 7.35 13.17 10.67
C GLY A 43 7.23 11.70 10.30
N ASP A 44 7.41 10.82 11.28
CA ASP A 44 7.20 9.38 11.11
C ASP A 44 5.74 8.96 11.29
N ASN A 45 4.85 9.87 11.73
CA ASN A 45 3.43 9.55 11.89
C ASN A 45 2.71 9.41 10.55
N LEU A 46 3.16 10.16 9.52
CA LEU A 46 2.54 10.17 8.20
C LEU A 46 3.55 10.58 7.14
N PHE A 47 3.83 9.69 6.21
CA PHE A 47 4.67 9.98 5.05
C PHE A 47 4.25 9.18 3.83
N ILE A 48 4.71 9.60 2.65
CA ILE A 48 4.47 8.94 1.37
C ILE A 48 5.80 8.46 0.82
N SER A 49 5.87 7.20 0.43
CA SER A 49 6.94 6.67 -0.42
C SER A 49 6.44 6.65 -1.86
N LEU A 50 6.98 7.54 -2.69
CA LEU A 50 6.70 7.58 -4.12
C LEU A 50 7.71 6.70 -4.83
N VAL A 51 7.24 5.67 -5.53
CA VAL A 51 8.10 4.68 -6.18
C VAL A 51 7.70 4.47 -7.63
N GLU A 52 8.70 4.13 -8.43
CA GLU A 52 8.54 3.68 -9.81
C GLU A 52 9.31 2.38 -9.96
N ILE A 53 8.61 1.28 -10.24
CA ILE A 53 9.13 -0.08 -10.19
C ILE A 53 8.64 -0.91 -11.37
N ASP A 54 9.41 -1.90 -11.76
CA ASP A 54 8.96 -2.93 -12.69
C ASP A 54 8.04 -3.92 -11.95
N GLY A 55 6.94 -4.27 -12.60
CA GLY A 55 5.99 -5.23 -12.07
C GLY A 55 6.59 -6.62 -11.91
N LYS A 56 6.04 -7.38 -10.97
CA LYS A 56 6.41 -8.76 -10.67
C LYS A 56 5.32 -9.70 -11.17
N LYS A 57 5.72 -10.94 -11.46
CA LYS A 57 4.75 -12.02 -11.68
C LYS A 57 4.12 -12.44 -10.35
N PRO A 58 2.87 -12.94 -10.35
CA PRO A 58 2.19 -13.37 -9.12
C PRO A 58 2.97 -14.42 -8.31
N GLU A 59 3.72 -15.29 -9.01
CA GLU A 59 4.46 -16.41 -8.39
C GLU A 59 5.62 -15.94 -7.53
N VAL A 60 6.19 -14.76 -7.83
CA VAL A 60 7.35 -14.20 -7.11
C VAL A 60 6.99 -13.05 -6.18
N ALA A 61 5.75 -12.54 -6.24
CA ALA A 61 5.25 -11.55 -5.30
C ALA A 61 5.08 -12.21 -3.92
N LYS A 62 5.76 -11.65 -2.92
CA LYS A 62 5.69 -12.15 -1.54
C LYS A 62 4.57 -11.47 -0.79
N MET A 63 3.90 -12.23 0.07
CA MET A 63 3.01 -11.65 1.08
C MET A 63 3.84 -10.90 2.11
N GLU A 64 3.41 -9.68 2.43
CA GLU A 64 3.99 -8.83 3.47
C GLU A 64 2.90 -8.32 4.40
N ALA A 65 3.27 -7.94 5.62
CA ALA A 65 2.39 -7.29 6.58
C ALA A 65 3.19 -6.32 7.46
N HIS A 66 2.47 -5.40 8.09
CA HIS A 66 3.00 -4.35 8.95
C HIS A 66 2.36 -4.42 10.34
N LYS A 67 3.06 -3.95 11.38
CA LYS A 67 2.55 -3.93 12.76
C LYS A 67 2.29 -2.52 13.27
N LYS A 68 2.92 -1.51 12.68
CA LYS A 68 2.87 -0.11 13.13
C LYS A 68 2.14 0.81 12.16
N TYR A 69 2.16 0.49 10.86
CA TYR A 69 1.61 1.35 9.84
C TYR A 69 0.46 0.68 9.09
N ILE A 70 -0.55 1.50 8.79
CA ILE A 70 -1.53 1.24 7.75
C ILE A 70 -0.92 1.70 6.43
N ASP A 71 -1.04 0.90 5.37
CA ASP A 71 -0.65 1.26 4.02
C ASP A 71 -1.86 1.75 3.22
N ILE A 72 -1.78 2.97 2.66
CA ILE A 72 -2.70 3.38 1.60
C ILE A 72 -1.88 3.35 0.30
N GLN A 73 -2.23 2.45 -0.62
CA GLN A 73 -1.54 2.26 -1.87
C GLN A 73 -2.35 2.83 -3.03
N ILE A 74 -1.76 3.73 -3.80
CA ILE A 74 -2.41 4.46 -4.89
C ILE A 74 -1.59 4.27 -6.15
N VAL A 75 -2.19 3.70 -7.19
CA VAL A 75 -1.54 3.59 -8.50
C VAL A 75 -1.68 4.92 -9.24
N LEU A 76 -0.56 5.45 -9.70
CA LEU A 76 -0.48 6.73 -10.43
C LEU A 76 -0.34 6.51 -11.93
N VAL A 77 0.49 5.53 -12.33
CA VAL A 77 0.72 5.15 -13.74
C VAL A 77 0.80 3.62 -13.82
N GLY A 78 0.24 3.05 -14.86
CA GLY A 78 0.16 1.61 -15.05
C GLY A 78 -1.07 1.01 -14.37
N GLN A 79 -1.03 -0.28 -14.13
CA GLN A 79 -2.05 -1.05 -13.42
C GLN A 79 -1.35 -2.03 -12.49
N GLU A 80 -1.83 -2.18 -11.29
CA GLU A 80 -1.27 -3.09 -10.30
C GLU A 80 -2.33 -4.08 -9.82
N MET A 81 -2.00 -5.36 -9.83
CA MET A 81 -2.72 -6.37 -9.08
C MET A 81 -2.04 -6.56 -7.71
N MET A 82 -2.83 -6.65 -6.67
CA MET A 82 -2.34 -6.90 -5.30
C MET A 82 -3.02 -8.14 -4.75
N GLY A 83 -2.23 -9.06 -4.19
CA GLY A 83 -2.76 -10.19 -3.44
C GLY A 83 -3.18 -9.75 -2.05
N TRP A 84 -4.18 -10.43 -1.47
CA TRP A 84 -4.64 -10.19 -0.10
C TRP A 84 -4.95 -11.49 0.62
N SER A 85 -4.70 -11.49 1.92
CA SER A 85 -5.16 -12.51 2.86
C SER A 85 -5.31 -11.90 4.25
N ALA A 86 -6.26 -12.36 5.06
CA ALA A 86 -6.30 -12.02 6.46
C ALA A 86 -4.99 -12.46 7.14
N ILE A 87 -4.46 -11.65 8.05
CA ILE A 87 -3.15 -11.92 8.70
C ILE A 87 -3.13 -13.27 9.44
N GLU A 88 -4.26 -13.69 9.97
CA GLU A 88 -4.40 -14.98 10.64
C GLU A 88 -4.14 -16.20 9.74
N ASN A 89 -4.18 -16.01 8.42
CA ASN A 89 -3.88 -17.03 7.42
C ASN A 89 -2.42 -16.99 6.95
N CYS A 90 -1.66 -15.95 7.31
CA CYS A 90 -0.23 -15.79 7.00
C CYS A 90 0.59 -16.42 8.13
N LYS A 91 1.03 -17.67 7.96
CA LYS A 91 1.64 -18.48 9.02
C LYS A 91 3.10 -18.86 8.77
N ARG A 92 3.53 -18.81 7.50
CA ARG A 92 4.86 -19.27 7.10
C ARG A 92 5.78 -18.08 6.86
N GLU A 93 6.29 -17.54 7.96
CA GLU A 93 7.25 -16.42 7.93
C GLU A 93 8.53 -16.82 7.16
N ILE A 94 9.04 -15.92 6.32
CA ILE A 94 10.33 -16.08 5.63
C ILE A 94 11.48 -15.75 6.58
N ALA A 95 11.27 -14.70 7.40
CA ALA A 95 12.20 -14.22 8.41
C ALA A 95 11.40 -13.53 9.52
N PRO A 96 11.97 -13.38 10.74
CA PRO A 96 11.34 -12.63 11.81
C PRO A 96 10.97 -11.21 11.38
N TYR A 97 9.94 -10.64 12.03
CA TYR A 97 9.53 -9.26 11.82
C TYR A 97 10.70 -8.27 11.98
N ASN A 98 10.89 -7.44 10.96
CA ASN A 98 11.87 -6.36 10.96
C ASN A 98 11.22 -5.10 11.54
N ALA A 99 11.59 -4.76 12.79
CA ALA A 99 10.99 -3.63 13.51
C ALA A 99 11.46 -2.26 13.00
N GLU A 100 12.62 -2.18 12.34
CA GLU A 100 13.17 -0.95 11.76
C GLU A 100 12.36 -0.55 10.52
N ASN A 101 12.07 -1.51 9.65
CA ASN A 101 11.34 -1.28 8.40
C ASN A 101 9.84 -1.55 8.55
N ASP A 102 9.37 -1.96 9.73
CA ASP A 102 7.99 -2.36 10.00
C ASP A 102 7.44 -3.37 8.98
N ILE A 103 8.16 -4.47 8.75
CA ILE A 103 7.76 -5.43 7.73
C ILE A 103 8.03 -6.88 8.17
N ILE A 104 7.11 -7.76 7.79
CA ILE A 104 7.28 -9.20 7.87
C ILE A 104 6.84 -9.82 6.54
N PHE A 105 7.58 -10.83 6.07
CA PHE A 105 7.27 -11.51 4.82
C PHE A 105 6.87 -12.96 5.06
N TYR A 106 5.95 -13.46 4.21
CA TYR A 106 5.42 -14.81 4.28
C TYR A 106 5.54 -15.54 2.93
N THR A 107 5.64 -16.88 2.99
CA THR A 107 5.55 -17.75 1.82
C THR A 107 4.12 -18.19 1.51
N ASP A 108 3.16 -17.84 2.38
CA ASP A 108 1.74 -18.11 2.15
C ASP A 108 1.26 -17.40 0.88
N LYS A 109 0.27 -17.98 0.23
CA LYS A 109 -0.31 -17.42 -0.98
C LYS A 109 -1.51 -16.53 -0.65
N PRO A 110 -1.75 -15.46 -1.42
CA PRO A 110 -2.98 -14.69 -1.30
C PRO A 110 -4.23 -15.57 -1.44
N THR A 111 -5.25 -15.25 -0.66
CA THR A 111 -6.59 -15.87 -0.78
C THR A 111 -7.46 -15.15 -1.80
N SER A 112 -7.14 -13.89 -2.10
CA SER A 112 -7.84 -13.07 -3.07
C SER A 112 -6.87 -12.13 -3.78
N TYR A 113 -7.28 -11.63 -4.95
CA TYR A 113 -6.54 -10.61 -5.70
C TYR A 113 -7.47 -9.46 -6.03
N ILE A 114 -6.95 -8.25 -5.94
CA ILE A 114 -7.60 -7.02 -6.38
C ILE A 114 -6.76 -6.36 -7.46
N THR A 115 -7.41 -5.65 -8.38
CA THR A 115 -6.75 -4.79 -9.36
C THR A 115 -6.97 -3.36 -8.96
N VAL A 116 -5.89 -2.56 -8.93
CA VAL A 116 -5.91 -1.14 -8.63
C VAL A 116 -5.45 -0.37 -9.87
N ASN A 117 -6.26 0.57 -10.33
CA ASN A 117 -6.00 1.40 -11.49
C ASN A 117 -5.67 2.84 -11.07
N PRO A 118 -5.11 3.68 -11.94
CA PRO A 118 -4.99 5.11 -11.69
C PRO A 118 -6.34 5.74 -11.32
N GLY A 119 -6.35 6.50 -10.23
CA GLY A 119 -7.58 7.08 -9.67
C GLY A 119 -8.26 6.21 -8.61
N GLU A 120 -7.70 5.04 -8.30
CA GLU A 120 -8.15 4.15 -7.24
C GLU A 120 -7.10 4.02 -6.14
N PHE A 121 -7.52 3.53 -4.97
CA PHE A 121 -6.63 3.24 -3.85
C PHE A 121 -7.03 1.94 -3.14
N ALA A 122 -6.06 1.30 -2.54
CA ALA A 122 -6.27 0.21 -1.58
C ALA A 122 -5.72 0.60 -0.21
N ILE A 123 -6.47 0.30 0.87
CA ILE A 123 -5.99 0.44 2.25
C ILE A 123 -5.77 -0.95 2.83
N PHE A 124 -4.57 -1.19 3.33
CA PHE A 124 -4.23 -2.40 4.08
C PHE A 124 -3.94 -2.02 5.53
N PHE A 125 -4.74 -2.59 6.44
CA PHE A 125 -4.56 -2.44 7.88
C PHE A 125 -3.53 -3.46 8.39
N THR A 126 -3.18 -3.38 9.66
CA THR A 126 -2.23 -4.33 10.29
C THR A 126 -2.75 -5.77 10.32
N GLU A 127 -4.05 -5.95 10.17
CA GLU A 127 -4.74 -7.25 10.05
C GLU A 127 -4.77 -7.81 8.63
N ASP A 128 -4.19 -7.08 7.66
CA ASP A 128 -4.17 -7.45 6.24
C ASP A 128 -2.76 -7.86 5.81
N GLY A 129 -2.57 -9.13 5.44
CA GLY A 129 -1.44 -9.52 4.61
C GLY A 129 -1.70 -9.14 3.15
N HIS A 130 -0.69 -8.62 2.46
CA HIS A 130 -0.81 -8.24 1.05
C HIS A 130 0.44 -8.54 0.25
N ALA A 131 0.27 -8.80 -1.05
CA ALA A 131 1.37 -9.05 -1.98
C ALA A 131 1.32 -8.00 -3.10
N PRO A 132 2.09 -6.91 -2.97
CA PRO A 132 2.05 -5.79 -3.91
C PRO A 132 2.95 -6.01 -5.13
N ALA A 133 2.87 -5.06 -6.06
CA ALA A 133 3.72 -4.93 -7.24
C ALA A 133 3.51 -6.01 -8.31
N ILE A 134 2.34 -6.64 -8.38
CA ILE A 134 2.04 -7.58 -9.46
C ILE A 134 1.55 -6.80 -10.68
N SER A 135 2.32 -6.87 -11.77
CA SER A 135 1.99 -6.23 -13.04
C SER A 135 2.82 -6.80 -14.18
N ASN A 136 2.33 -6.68 -15.41
CA ASN A 136 3.08 -7.02 -16.61
C ASN A 136 3.97 -5.87 -17.12
N GLY A 137 3.90 -4.69 -16.51
CA GLY A 137 4.64 -3.50 -16.91
C GLY A 137 5.16 -2.71 -15.74
N ARG A 138 5.69 -1.53 -16.05
CA ARG A 138 6.19 -0.59 -15.05
C ARG A 138 5.03 0.10 -14.35
N ILE A 139 5.17 0.31 -13.06
CA ILE A 139 4.17 0.92 -12.17
C ILE A 139 4.80 2.13 -11.50
N LYS A 140 4.09 3.26 -11.49
CA LYS A 140 4.37 4.37 -10.58
C LYS A 140 3.27 4.45 -9.55
N LYS A 141 3.62 4.45 -8.27
CA LYS A 141 2.64 4.46 -7.20
C LYS A 141 3.10 5.25 -5.98
N ALA A 142 2.14 5.70 -5.20
CA ALA A 142 2.33 6.27 -3.88
C ALA A 142 1.93 5.24 -2.82
N ILE A 143 2.81 5.01 -1.84
CA ILE A 143 2.57 4.19 -0.67
C ILE A 143 2.55 5.15 0.53
N VAL A 144 1.38 5.41 1.06
CA VAL A 144 1.20 6.27 2.24
C VAL A 144 1.31 5.41 3.48
N LYS A 145 2.27 5.71 4.33
CA LYS A 145 2.47 5.07 5.63
C LYS A 145 1.80 5.91 6.71
N VAL A 146 0.82 5.33 7.37
CA VAL A 146 0.02 5.98 8.42
C VAL A 146 0.23 5.23 9.72
N LEU A 147 0.92 5.85 10.70
CA LEU A 147 1.15 5.26 12.02
C LEU A 147 -0.17 5.08 12.77
N ILE A 148 -0.40 3.90 13.37
CA ILE A 148 -1.59 3.60 14.19
C ILE A 148 -1.44 4.11 15.60
#